data_36f40e362013389a520f0c10f81d869d
#
_entry.id   36f40e362013389a520f0c10f81d869d
#
_cell.length_a   1.000
_cell.length_b   1.000
_cell.length_c   1.000
_cell.angle_alpha   90.00
_cell.angle_beta   90.00
_cell.angle_gamma   90.00
#
_symmetry.space_group_name_H-M   'P 1'
#
loop_
_entity.id
_entity.type
_entity.pdbx_description
1 polymer ?
#
loop_
_entity_poly.entity_id
_entity_poly.type
_entity_poly.pdbx_seq_one_letter_code
_entity_poly.pdbx_strand_id
1 'polypeptide(L)'
;MAIEFQLLLIMALTNLRKCESLDAVIVGAGAAGVGTGVVLEDLGLDSYAILDREAVGASFRQWPDEMQLITPSFPSNSFGCRDLNAVTTDTSPAFTLDSEHPSGDEYAEYLEGVAEFYDLPVRTGVDVESVQRHNDEFMIHTSSGPIHSRFVVWATGQFGRPNDEPFPGASHCVHNTRVGSWSSFADECVDDPVVIVGGYESGIDAALTLADVGQETIVLDEKGPWRFRGPDPSEVLSPYTSQQLREAFERDAPITLEDGVRVERVERAESDNESFEVVSTDGETFATRNQPVLATGFQSGLGLADEYFAFDDGWPELTERDESTTTPGAFLVGPQVSHNGQLFCFIYKFRQRFAVVADEIAARLDIDRTPLEEYREKDMFLEDLSCCEPDMCDC
;
A
#
# COMPACT_ATOMS: atom_id res chain seq x y z
N MET A 1 -42.15 4.94 -38.15
CA MET A 1 -41.19 5.98 -37.79
C MET A 1 -41.46 6.64 -36.45
N ALA A 2 -42.63 7.32 -36.20
CA ALA A 2 -42.85 7.98 -34.89
C ALA A 2 -43.00 6.98 -33.72
N ILE A 3 -43.65 5.85 -33.93
CA ILE A 3 -43.86 4.81 -32.90
C ILE A 3 -42.54 4.05 -32.61
N GLU A 4 -41.72 3.79 -33.61
CA GLU A 4 -40.41 3.17 -33.43
C GLU A 4 -39.44 4.10 -32.71
N PHE A 5 -39.48 5.40 -33.00
CA PHE A 5 -38.67 6.39 -32.29
C PHE A 5 -39.10 6.56 -30.83
N GLN A 6 -40.41 6.46 -30.55
CA GLN A 6 -40.96 6.51 -29.21
C GLN A 6 -40.64 5.22 -28.41
N LEU A 7 -40.66 4.05 -29.06
CA LEU A 7 -40.22 2.79 -28.47
C LEU A 7 -38.70 2.77 -28.20
N LEU A 8 -37.89 3.29 -29.12
CA LEU A 8 -36.44 3.46 -28.91
C LEU A 8 -36.12 4.47 -27.79
N LEU A 9 -36.88 5.56 -27.69
CA LEU A 9 -36.73 6.54 -26.61
C LEU A 9 -37.21 5.97 -25.26
N ILE A 10 -38.28 5.19 -25.23
CA ILE A 10 -38.75 4.48 -24.05
C ILE A 10 -37.77 3.35 -23.66
N MET A 11 -37.22 2.61 -24.62
CA MET A 11 -36.17 1.64 -24.36
C MET A 11 -34.84 2.30 -23.90
N ALA A 12 -34.50 3.47 -24.44
CA ALA A 12 -33.36 4.26 -23.96
C ALA A 12 -33.63 4.86 -22.57
N LEU A 13 -34.86 5.26 -22.27
CA LEU A 13 -35.26 5.76 -20.94
C LEU A 13 -35.50 4.63 -19.92
N THR A 14 -35.86 3.42 -20.35
CA THR A 14 -35.95 2.21 -19.50
C THR A 14 -34.57 1.53 -19.33
N ASN A 15 -33.59 1.80 -20.17
CA ASN A 15 -32.18 1.49 -20.01
C ASN A 15 -31.39 2.59 -19.27
N LEU A 16 -32.05 3.54 -18.63
CA LEU A 16 -31.51 4.15 -17.41
C LEU A 16 -31.34 2.96 -16.44
N ARG A 17 -30.14 2.33 -16.47
CA ARG A 17 -29.75 1.30 -15.49
C ARG A 17 -30.17 1.87 -14.15
N LYS A 18 -31.04 1.17 -13.45
CA LYS A 18 -31.43 1.52 -12.10
C LYS A 18 -30.09 1.65 -11.36
N CYS A 19 -29.72 2.87 -10.97
CA CYS A 19 -28.45 3.07 -10.29
C CYS A 19 -28.45 2.13 -9.10
N GLU A 20 -27.44 1.31 -8.98
CA GLU A 20 -27.28 0.40 -7.84
C GLU A 20 -27.12 1.22 -6.58
N SER A 21 -27.72 0.81 -5.47
CA SER A 21 -27.58 1.48 -4.18
C SER A 21 -27.07 0.47 -3.16
N LEU A 22 -25.99 0.80 -2.51
CA LEU A 22 -25.32 0.02 -1.46
C LEU A 22 -25.22 0.86 -0.18
N ASP A 23 -25.08 0.21 0.96
CA ASP A 23 -24.78 0.89 2.20
C ASP A 23 -23.29 1.30 2.26
N ALA A 24 -22.39 0.43 1.81
CA ALA A 24 -20.98 0.74 1.77
C ALA A 24 -20.30 0.28 0.46
N VAL A 25 -19.32 1.04 0.01
CA VAL A 25 -18.40 0.64 -1.08
C VAL A 25 -16.98 0.75 -0.56
N ILE A 26 -16.22 -0.35 -0.67
CA ILE A 26 -14.78 -0.39 -0.42
C ILE A 26 -14.07 -0.26 -1.78
N VAL A 27 -13.15 0.69 -1.91
CA VAL A 27 -12.36 0.91 -3.12
C VAL A 27 -10.96 0.37 -2.94
N GLY A 28 -10.66 -0.71 -3.62
CA GLY A 28 -9.40 -1.48 -3.53
C GLY A 28 -9.60 -2.83 -2.85
N ALA A 29 -9.15 -3.92 -3.48
CA ALA A 29 -9.17 -5.29 -2.97
C ALA A 29 -7.75 -5.79 -2.58
N GLY A 30 -6.93 -4.90 -2.02
CA GLY A 30 -5.67 -5.25 -1.35
C GLY A 30 -5.91 -5.72 0.09
N ALA A 31 -4.83 -5.87 0.87
CA ALA A 31 -4.89 -6.32 2.26
C ALA A 31 -5.89 -5.53 3.12
N ALA A 32 -5.94 -4.19 2.94
CA ALA A 32 -6.84 -3.34 3.71
C ALA A 32 -8.32 -3.51 3.30
N GLY A 33 -8.60 -3.58 1.99
CA GLY A 33 -9.97 -3.75 1.50
C GLY A 33 -10.55 -5.12 1.80
N VAL A 34 -9.76 -6.19 1.60
CA VAL A 34 -10.16 -7.57 1.95
C VAL A 34 -10.39 -7.70 3.45
N GLY A 35 -9.44 -7.24 4.29
CA GLY A 35 -9.59 -7.30 5.74
C GLY A 35 -10.80 -6.52 6.26
N THR A 36 -11.05 -5.31 5.74
CA THR A 36 -12.26 -4.54 6.09
C THR A 36 -13.54 -5.24 5.63
N GLY A 37 -13.52 -5.84 4.42
CA GLY A 37 -14.64 -6.63 3.91
C GLY A 37 -15.01 -7.80 4.81
N VAL A 38 -14.01 -8.53 5.34
CA VAL A 38 -14.24 -9.62 6.29
C VAL A 38 -14.96 -9.12 7.55
N VAL A 39 -14.55 -7.99 8.11
CA VAL A 39 -15.22 -7.43 9.30
C VAL A 39 -16.66 -7.04 9.01
N LEU A 40 -16.94 -6.46 7.82
CA LEU A 40 -18.32 -6.15 7.43
C LEU A 40 -19.17 -7.40 7.24
N GLU A 41 -18.58 -8.49 6.70
CA GLU A 41 -19.25 -9.79 6.56
C GLU A 41 -19.57 -10.41 7.92
N ASP A 42 -18.62 -10.40 8.87
CA ASP A 42 -18.81 -10.89 10.24
C ASP A 42 -19.90 -10.10 10.99
N LEU A 43 -20.09 -8.83 10.66
CA LEU A 43 -21.18 -8.00 11.17
C LEU A 43 -22.53 -8.26 10.48
N GLY A 44 -22.57 -9.06 9.42
CA GLY A 44 -23.76 -9.36 8.65
C GLY A 44 -24.25 -8.20 7.78
N LEU A 45 -23.35 -7.36 7.28
CA LEU A 45 -23.70 -6.30 6.32
C LEU A 45 -23.82 -6.87 4.90
N ASP A 46 -25.06 -7.11 4.42
CA ASP A 46 -25.32 -7.69 3.11
C ASP A 46 -25.23 -6.68 1.95
N SER A 47 -25.28 -5.38 2.25
CA SER A 47 -25.43 -4.31 1.23
C SER A 47 -24.12 -3.55 1.04
N TYR A 48 -23.05 -4.25 0.60
CA TYR A 48 -21.77 -3.62 0.27
C TYR A 48 -21.11 -4.28 -0.94
N ALA A 49 -20.07 -3.66 -1.46
CA ALA A 49 -19.19 -4.23 -2.48
C ALA A 49 -17.75 -3.77 -2.28
N ILE A 50 -16.79 -4.62 -2.69
CA ILE A 50 -15.38 -4.29 -2.81
C ILE A 50 -15.08 -4.15 -4.30
N LEU A 51 -14.58 -2.99 -4.71
CA LEU A 51 -14.27 -2.69 -6.11
C LEU A 51 -12.77 -2.69 -6.32
N ASP A 52 -12.28 -3.41 -7.32
CA ASP A 52 -10.90 -3.33 -7.73
C ASP A 52 -10.79 -3.26 -9.27
N ARG A 53 -9.90 -2.39 -9.75
CA ARG A 53 -9.69 -2.21 -11.19
C ARG A 53 -9.02 -3.40 -11.86
N GLU A 54 -8.31 -4.25 -11.09
CA GLU A 54 -7.57 -5.40 -11.58
C GLU A 54 -8.09 -6.69 -10.94
N ALA A 55 -7.53 -7.07 -9.80
CA ALA A 55 -7.81 -8.32 -9.10
C ALA A 55 -7.54 -8.17 -7.60
N VAL A 56 -7.97 -9.14 -6.80
CA VAL A 56 -7.60 -9.23 -5.38
C VAL A 56 -6.07 -9.32 -5.26
N GLY A 57 -5.49 -8.48 -4.41
CA GLY A 57 -4.05 -8.50 -4.17
C GLY A 57 -3.17 -8.02 -5.33
N ALA A 58 -3.74 -7.41 -6.38
CA ALA A 58 -3.02 -7.03 -7.61
C ALA A 58 -1.75 -6.21 -7.37
N SER A 59 -1.72 -5.32 -6.38
CA SER A 59 -0.53 -4.53 -6.06
C SER A 59 0.66 -5.38 -5.58
N PHE A 60 0.40 -6.52 -4.95
CA PHE A 60 1.46 -7.46 -4.53
C PHE A 60 2.03 -8.23 -5.73
N ARG A 61 1.19 -8.59 -6.72
CA ARG A 61 1.63 -9.24 -7.96
C ARG A 61 2.48 -8.33 -8.88
N GLN A 62 2.53 -7.03 -8.58
CA GLN A 62 3.37 -6.07 -9.31
C GLN A 62 4.73 -5.86 -8.63
N TRP A 63 5.00 -6.53 -7.52
CA TRP A 63 6.31 -6.50 -6.89
C TRP A 63 7.36 -7.19 -7.77
N PRO A 64 8.64 -6.80 -7.67
CA PRO A 64 9.72 -7.61 -8.22
C PRO A 64 9.64 -9.06 -7.73
N ASP A 65 9.95 -10.02 -8.61
CA ASP A 65 9.86 -11.46 -8.30
C ASP A 65 10.60 -11.87 -7.02
N GLU A 66 11.69 -11.19 -6.71
CA GLU A 66 12.55 -11.47 -5.55
C GLU A 66 12.09 -10.75 -4.27
N MET A 67 11.20 -9.77 -4.38
CA MET A 67 10.72 -9.00 -3.22
C MET A 67 9.82 -9.86 -2.32
N GLN A 68 10.06 -9.77 -1.03
CA GLN A 68 9.33 -10.50 0.00
C GLN A 68 8.78 -9.55 1.07
N LEU A 69 7.76 -9.99 1.78
CA LEU A 69 7.30 -9.28 2.97
C LEU A 69 8.40 -9.23 4.02
N ILE A 70 8.77 -8.04 4.46
CA ILE A 70 9.79 -7.82 5.50
C ILE A 70 9.30 -8.20 6.90
N THR A 71 7.98 -8.25 7.08
CA THR A 71 7.34 -8.70 8.32
C THR A 71 7.22 -10.23 8.26
N PRO A 72 7.70 -10.98 9.29
CA PRO A 72 7.62 -12.42 9.26
C PRO A 72 6.18 -12.93 9.49
N SER A 73 5.79 -13.93 8.73
CA SER A 73 4.61 -14.74 8.97
C SER A 73 4.97 -15.90 9.87
N PHE A 74 4.19 -16.14 10.91
CA PHE A 74 4.35 -17.28 11.82
C PHE A 74 2.99 -17.73 12.37
N PRO A 75 2.79 -19.04 12.61
CA PRO A 75 1.58 -19.52 13.23
C PRO A 75 1.35 -18.86 14.59
N SER A 76 0.09 -18.59 14.95
CA SER A 76 -0.28 -18.10 16.28
C SER A 76 0.39 -18.95 17.36
N ASN A 77 1.04 -18.28 18.30
CA ASN A 77 1.73 -18.95 19.40
C ASN A 77 0.89 -19.01 20.66
N SER A 78 1.39 -19.73 21.68
CA SER A 78 0.72 -19.89 22.98
C SER A 78 0.59 -18.60 23.80
N PHE A 79 1.22 -17.49 23.37
CA PHE A 79 1.10 -16.18 23.99
C PHE A 79 0.03 -15.31 23.32
N GLY A 80 -0.74 -15.87 22.37
CA GLY A 80 -1.82 -15.15 21.68
C GLY A 80 -1.33 -14.25 20.54
N CYS A 81 -0.02 -14.20 20.26
CA CYS A 81 0.49 -13.43 19.12
C CYS A 81 -0.04 -14.04 17.81
N ARG A 82 -0.63 -13.19 16.98
CA ARG A 82 -1.12 -13.58 15.66
C ARG A 82 -0.06 -13.37 14.61
N ASP A 83 -0.19 -14.12 13.53
CA ASP A 83 0.60 -13.88 12.33
C ASP A 83 0.51 -12.40 11.94
N LEU A 84 1.67 -11.75 11.82
CA LEU A 84 1.73 -10.31 11.60
C LEU A 84 1.18 -9.87 10.24
N ASN A 85 1.15 -10.80 9.26
CA ASN A 85 0.63 -10.54 7.93
C ASN A 85 -0.81 -11.02 7.73
N ALA A 86 -1.45 -11.61 8.74
CA ALA A 86 -2.86 -11.98 8.68
C ALA A 86 -3.76 -10.74 8.67
N VAL A 87 -4.74 -10.73 7.77
CA VAL A 87 -5.75 -9.64 7.67
C VAL A 87 -7.07 -9.97 8.36
N THR A 88 -7.20 -11.19 8.89
CA THR A 88 -8.39 -11.67 9.60
C THR A 88 -8.03 -12.29 10.93
N THR A 89 -9.02 -12.54 11.77
CA THR A 89 -8.84 -13.19 13.09
C THR A 89 -8.53 -14.68 12.97
N ASP A 90 -8.91 -15.35 11.90
CA ASP A 90 -8.93 -16.81 11.77
C ASP A 90 -8.03 -17.38 10.69
N THR A 91 -7.37 -16.53 9.89
CA THR A 91 -6.45 -16.97 8.84
C THR A 91 -5.00 -16.59 9.17
N SER A 92 -4.05 -17.27 8.54
CA SER A 92 -2.63 -16.99 8.69
C SER A 92 -1.88 -17.35 7.42
N PRO A 93 -1.14 -16.41 6.80
CA PRO A 93 -0.26 -16.71 5.67
C PRO A 93 0.72 -17.85 5.97
N ALA A 94 1.27 -17.92 7.18
CA ALA A 94 2.20 -18.97 7.57
C ALA A 94 1.62 -20.39 7.45
N PHE A 95 0.30 -20.55 7.70
CA PHE A 95 -0.36 -21.86 7.51
C PHE A 95 -0.75 -22.13 6.08
N THR A 96 -1.06 -21.08 5.32
CA THR A 96 -1.56 -21.19 3.95
C THR A 96 -0.42 -21.37 2.95
N LEU A 97 0.69 -20.64 3.16
CA LEU A 97 1.78 -20.49 2.19
C LEU A 97 3.04 -21.29 2.58
N ASP A 98 3.16 -21.74 3.83
CA ASP A 98 4.36 -22.37 4.40
C ASP A 98 5.64 -21.52 4.20
N SER A 99 5.49 -20.17 4.25
CA SER A 99 6.55 -19.19 4.06
C SER A 99 6.60 -18.22 5.22
N GLU A 100 7.81 -17.97 5.76
CA GLU A 100 8.03 -16.95 6.80
C GLU A 100 7.99 -15.54 6.20
N HIS A 101 8.56 -15.36 5.01
CA HIS A 101 8.56 -14.11 4.27
C HIS A 101 7.95 -14.34 2.88
N PRO A 102 6.60 -14.31 2.76
CA PRO A 102 5.93 -14.55 1.49
C PRO A 102 6.36 -13.54 0.41
N SER A 103 6.48 -14.01 -0.82
CA SER A 103 6.60 -13.16 -2.00
C SER A 103 5.31 -12.39 -2.26
N GLY A 104 5.35 -11.43 -3.17
CA GLY A 104 4.15 -10.70 -3.58
C GLY A 104 3.07 -11.62 -4.15
N ASP A 105 3.43 -12.54 -5.02
CA ASP A 105 2.50 -13.51 -5.60
C ASP A 105 1.86 -14.41 -4.54
N GLU A 106 2.66 -14.99 -3.65
CA GLU A 106 2.17 -15.82 -2.54
C GLU A 106 1.20 -15.04 -1.64
N TYR A 107 1.53 -13.78 -1.32
CA TYR A 107 0.65 -12.98 -0.49
C TYR A 107 -0.67 -12.60 -1.19
N ALA A 108 -0.62 -12.35 -2.51
CA ALA A 108 -1.83 -12.15 -3.30
C ALA A 108 -2.72 -13.41 -3.33
N GLU A 109 -2.13 -14.61 -3.45
CA GLU A 109 -2.85 -15.89 -3.34
C GLU A 109 -3.53 -16.07 -1.97
N TYR A 110 -2.84 -15.68 -0.89
CA TYR A 110 -3.46 -15.65 0.44
C TYR A 110 -4.69 -14.73 0.50
N LEU A 111 -4.60 -13.51 -0.04
CA LEU A 111 -5.72 -12.57 -0.06
C LEU A 111 -6.89 -13.07 -0.93
N GLU A 112 -6.61 -13.68 -2.07
CA GLU A 112 -7.62 -14.34 -2.92
C GLU A 112 -8.33 -15.46 -2.14
N GLY A 113 -7.55 -16.30 -1.46
CA GLY A 113 -8.10 -17.36 -0.61
C GLY A 113 -8.97 -16.85 0.53
N VAL A 114 -8.60 -15.73 1.16
CA VAL A 114 -9.43 -15.07 2.17
C VAL A 114 -10.73 -14.56 1.56
N ALA A 115 -10.65 -13.86 0.43
CA ALA A 115 -11.84 -13.31 -0.24
C ALA A 115 -12.82 -14.42 -0.65
N GLU A 116 -12.31 -15.55 -1.15
CA GLU A 116 -13.11 -16.71 -1.52
C GLU A 116 -13.70 -17.42 -0.28
N PHE A 117 -12.90 -17.61 0.77
CA PHE A 117 -13.35 -18.29 2.00
C PHE A 117 -14.52 -17.58 2.68
N TYR A 118 -14.50 -16.24 2.70
CA TYR A 118 -15.57 -15.42 3.29
C TYR A 118 -16.68 -15.04 2.28
N ASP A 119 -16.61 -15.52 1.04
CA ASP A 119 -17.56 -15.20 -0.04
C ASP A 119 -17.77 -13.67 -0.21
N LEU A 120 -16.67 -12.91 -0.13
CA LEU A 120 -16.71 -11.45 -0.16
C LEU A 120 -17.25 -10.93 -1.51
N PRO A 121 -18.10 -9.89 -1.54
CA PRO A 121 -18.67 -9.34 -2.76
C PRO A 121 -17.66 -8.51 -3.56
N VAL A 122 -16.52 -9.12 -3.94
CA VAL A 122 -15.46 -8.47 -4.71
C VAL A 122 -15.84 -8.39 -6.18
N ARG A 123 -15.67 -7.22 -6.77
CA ARG A 123 -15.89 -6.93 -8.20
C ARG A 123 -14.56 -6.50 -8.81
N THR A 124 -13.91 -7.40 -9.49
CA THR A 124 -12.65 -7.18 -10.20
C THR A 124 -12.89 -6.60 -11.60
N GLY A 125 -11.88 -5.91 -12.17
CA GLY A 125 -12.01 -5.23 -13.46
C GLY A 125 -12.96 -4.02 -13.42
N VAL A 126 -13.23 -3.47 -12.23
CA VAL A 126 -14.10 -2.31 -12.02
C VAL A 126 -13.28 -1.12 -11.54
N ASP A 127 -12.97 -0.23 -12.46
CA ASP A 127 -12.24 1.00 -12.13
C ASP A 127 -13.19 2.07 -11.60
N VAL A 128 -12.82 2.72 -10.49
CA VAL A 128 -13.50 3.89 -9.95
C VAL A 128 -12.91 5.13 -10.64
N GLU A 129 -13.71 5.76 -11.47
CA GLU A 129 -13.31 6.89 -12.32
C GLU A 129 -13.48 8.24 -11.62
N SER A 130 -14.52 8.37 -10.81
CA SER A 130 -14.78 9.55 -9.97
C SER A 130 -15.76 9.23 -8.85
N VAL A 131 -15.70 10.02 -7.79
CA VAL A 131 -16.67 10.01 -6.70
C VAL A 131 -17.30 11.39 -6.64
N GLN A 132 -18.57 11.48 -6.34
CA GLN A 132 -19.27 12.76 -6.16
C GLN A 132 -20.15 12.64 -4.91
N ARG A 133 -20.09 13.65 -4.05
CA ARG A 133 -20.96 13.70 -2.87
C ARG A 133 -22.26 14.45 -3.19
N HIS A 134 -23.37 13.81 -2.91
CA HIS A 134 -24.71 14.40 -3.00
C HIS A 134 -25.40 14.30 -1.64
N ASN A 135 -25.56 15.42 -0.92
CA ASN A 135 -26.07 15.45 0.45
C ASN A 135 -25.21 14.55 1.36
N ASP A 136 -25.80 13.49 1.91
CA ASP A 136 -25.14 12.56 2.84
C ASP A 136 -24.78 11.21 2.17
N GLU A 137 -24.84 11.15 0.83
CA GLU A 137 -24.51 9.95 0.04
C GLU A 137 -23.46 10.25 -1.03
N PHE A 138 -22.85 9.20 -1.53
CA PHE A 138 -21.84 9.23 -2.58
C PHE A 138 -22.40 8.63 -3.88
N MET A 139 -22.10 9.28 -4.99
CA MET A 139 -22.24 8.73 -6.34
C MET A 139 -20.85 8.33 -6.82
N ILE A 140 -20.62 7.04 -6.94
CA ILE A 140 -19.36 6.46 -7.38
C ILE A 140 -19.52 6.10 -8.85
N HIS A 141 -18.80 6.78 -9.73
CA HIS A 141 -18.78 6.48 -11.16
C HIS A 141 -17.71 5.43 -11.41
N THR A 142 -18.10 4.30 -12.00
CA THR A 142 -17.20 3.21 -12.31
C THR A 142 -17.27 2.82 -13.78
N SER A 143 -16.24 2.13 -14.28
CA SER A 143 -16.23 1.55 -15.64
C SER A 143 -17.42 0.62 -15.93
N SER A 144 -18.07 0.10 -14.88
CA SER A 144 -19.26 -0.78 -14.99
C SER A 144 -20.60 -0.07 -14.81
N GLY A 145 -20.57 1.23 -14.46
CA GLY A 145 -21.74 2.08 -14.23
C GLY A 145 -21.74 2.72 -12.84
N PRO A 146 -22.66 3.65 -12.58
CA PRO A 146 -22.69 4.38 -11.32
C PRO A 146 -23.28 3.54 -10.19
N ILE A 147 -22.74 3.73 -8.98
CA ILE A 147 -23.19 3.13 -7.72
C ILE A 147 -23.47 4.26 -6.73
N HIS A 148 -24.65 4.25 -6.09
CA HIS A 148 -24.93 5.06 -4.91
C HIS A 148 -24.46 4.34 -3.66
N SER A 149 -23.82 5.07 -2.72
CA SER A 149 -23.41 4.50 -1.45
C SER A 149 -23.55 5.51 -0.32
N ARG A 150 -23.91 5.03 0.86
CA ARG A 150 -23.92 5.87 2.08
C ARG A 150 -22.52 6.06 2.62
N PHE A 151 -21.67 5.05 2.49
CA PHE A 151 -20.29 5.07 2.97
C PHE A 151 -19.32 4.67 1.86
N VAL A 152 -18.17 5.32 1.84
CA VAL A 152 -17.03 4.96 0.98
C VAL A 152 -15.82 4.69 1.86
N VAL A 153 -15.26 3.50 1.75
CA VAL A 153 -14.01 3.13 2.42
C VAL A 153 -12.89 3.12 1.39
N TRP A 154 -11.94 4.05 1.51
CA TRP A 154 -10.81 4.16 0.61
C TRP A 154 -9.70 3.22 1.06
N ALA A 155 -9.44 2.18 0.29
CA ALA A 155 -8.51 1.09 0.59
C ALA A 155 -7.49 0.86 -0.55
N THR A 156 -7.21 1.89 -1.37
CA THR A 156 -6.39 1.75 -2.59
C THR A 156 -4.89 1.60 -2.32
N GLY A 157 -4.46 1.76 -1.06
CA GLY A 157 -3.05 1.72 -0.70
C GLY A 157 -2.24 2.83 -1.36
N GLN A 158 -0.92 2.63 -1.43
CA GLN A 158 0.02 3.61 -1.98
C GLN A 158 0.80 3.12 -3.20
N PHE A 159 0.88 1.81 -3.42
CA PHE A 159 1.75 1.20 -4.44
C PHE A 159 1.47 1.69 -5.87
N GLY A 160 0.22 1.95 -6.21
CA GLY A 160 -0.19 2.49 -7.51
C GLY A 160 0.21 3.96 -7.77
N ARG A 161 0.88 4.62 -6.82
CA ARG A 161 1.26 6.04 -6.89
C ARG A 161 2.73 6.25 -6.51
N PRO A 162 3.68 5.67 -7.26
CA PRO A 162 5.11 5.84 -6.99
C PRO A 162 5.52 7.31 -7.09
N ASN A 163 6.51 7.71 -6.28
CA ASN A 163 7.15 9.01 -6.41
C ASN A 163 8.26 8.92 -7.47
N ASP A 164 7.87 8.95 -8.73
CA ASP A 164 8.74 8.78 -9.89
C ASP A 164 9.26 10.10 -10.49
N GLU A 165 8.89 11.24 -9.89
CA GLU A 165 9.40 12.58 -10.26
C GLU A 165 9.95 13.37 -9.05
N PRO A 166 10.81 12.79 -8.20
CA PRO A 166 11.29 13.45 -6.98
C PRO A 166 12.22 14.63 -7.23
N PHE A 167 12.85 14.69 -8.42
CA PHE A 167 13.80 15.73 -8.82
C PHE A 167 13.93 15.81 -10.36
N PRO A 168 14.52 16.89 -10.91
CA PRO A 168 14.76 17.02 -12.35
C PRO A 168 15.57 15.87 -12.93
N GLY A 169 15.13 15.31 -14.06
CA GLY A 169 15.78 14.20 -14.75
C GLY A 169 15.48 12.82 -14.19
N ALA A 170 14.56 12.70 -13.23
CA ALA A 170 14.08 11.41 -12.72
C ALA A 170 13.53 10.48 -13.82
N SER A 171 13.07 11.03 -14.94
CA SER A 171 12.65 10.26 -16.13
C SER A 171 13.76 9.43 -16.78
N HIS A 172 15.02 9.65 -16.44
CA HIS A 172 16.15 8.80 -16.84
C HIS A 172 16.28 7.54 -15.99
N CYS A 173 15.61 7.50 -14.82
CA CYS A 173 15.65 6.41 -13.87
C CYS A 173 14.48 5.46 -14.07
N VAL A 174 14.54 4.31 -13.42
CA VAL A 174 13.41 3.40 -13.24
C VAL A 174 12.99 3.38 -11.76
N HIS A 175 11.70 3.53 -11.48
CA HIS A 175 11.21 3.36 -10.11
C HIS A 175 11.16 1.87 -9.76
N ASN A 176 11.52 1.48 -8.53
CA ASN A 176 11.56 0.08 -8.08
C ASN A 176 10.23 -0.66 -8.31
N THR A 177 9.08 0.01 -8.22
CA THR A 177 7.77 -0.58 -8.49
C THR A 177 7.54 -0.94 -9.97
N ARG A 178 8.41 -0.56 -10.86
CA ARG A 178 8.34 -0.85 -12.31
C ARG A 178 9.35 -1.91 -12.75
N VAL A 179 10.13 -2.43 -11.82
CA VAL A 179 11.06 -3.54 -12.04
C VAL A 179 10.31 -4.83 -11.75
N GLY A 180 10.17 -5.69 -12.74
CA GLY A 180 9.49 -6.98 -12.58
C GLY A 180 10.39 -8.03 -11.91
N SER A 181 11.71 -7.99 -12.20
CA SER A 181 12.72 -8.88 -11.58
C SER A 181 14.06 -8.18 -11.56
N TRP A 182 14.73 -8.19 -10.41
CA TRP A 182 16.07 -7.62 -10.24
C TRP A 182 17.13 -8.46 -10.96
N SER A 183 16.94 -9.77 -11.01
CA SER A 183 17.83 -10.66 -11.78
C SER A 183 17.77 -10.34 -13.27
N SER A 184 16.58 -10.15 -13.83
CA SER A 184 16.40 -9.73 -15.22
C SER A 184 16.97 -8.34 -15.49
N PHE A 185 16.81 -7.41 -14.54
CA PHE A 185 17.40 -6.08 -14.62
C PHE A 185 18.94 -6.14 -14.65
N ALA A 186 19.53 -7.00 -13.77
CA ALA A 186 20.98 -7.20 -13.74
C ALA A 186 21.54 -7.79 -15.02
N ASP A 187 20.81 -8.67 -15.72
CA ASP A 187 21.21 -9.25 -17.01
C ASP A 187 21.37 -8.17 -18.12
N GLU A 188 20.68 -7.04 -17.98
CA GLU A 188 20.79 -5.89 -18.90
C GLU A 188 21.90 -4.90 -18.49
N CYS A 189 22.44 -5.03 -17.27
CA CYS A 189 23.49 -4.15 -16.75
C CYS A 189 24.84 -4.42 -17.40
N VAL A 190 25.65 -3.36 -17.49
CA VAL A 190 27.07 -3.46 -17.85
C VAL A 190 27.94 -3.48 -16.60
N ASP A 191 29.25 -3.70 -16.77
CA ASP A 191 30.24 -3.69 -15.68
C ASP A 191 30.50 -2.27 -15.15
N ASP A 192 29.48 -1.73 -14.49
CA ASP A 192 29.41 -0.43 -13.79
C ASP A 192 28.42 -0.56 -12.62
N PRO A 193 28.54 0.22 -11.55
CA PRO A 193 27.60 0.13 -10.44
C PRO A 193 26.19 0.59 -10.85
N VAL A 194 25.16 -0.02 -10.25
CA VAL A 194 23.79 0.52 -10.29
C VAL A 194 23.65 1.55 -9.17
N VAL A 195 23.30 2.78 -9.51
CA VAL A 195 23.03 3.83 -8.52
C VAL A 195 21.57 3.78 -8.11
N ILE A 196 21.33 3.61 -6.80
CA ILE A 196 20.00 3.53 -6.20
C ILE A 196 19.76 4.77 -5.34
N VAL A 197 18.71 5.52 -5.62
CA VAL A 197 18.33 6.73 -4.89
C VAL A 197 17.21 6.41 -3.90
N GLY A 198 17.54 6.52 -2.61
CA GLY A 198 16.69 6.13 -1.48
C GLY A 198 17.17 4.83 -0.82
N GLY A 199 17.51 4.91 0.45
CA GLY A 199 18.15 3.83 1.22
C GLY A 199 17.27 3.22 2.30
N TYR A 200 15.92 3.33 2.17
CA TYR A 200 14.99 2.65 3.05
C TYR A 200 14.71 1.23 2.54
N GLU A 201 13.67 0.56 3.03
CA GLU A 201 13.40 -0.86 2.78
C GLU A 201 13.58 -1.27 1.30
N SER A 202 12.87 -0.61 0.37
CA SER A 202 12.92 -0.98 -1.05
C SER A 202 14.27 -0.74 -1.72
N GLY A 203 15.02 0.29 -1.28
CA GLY A 203 16.33 0.57 -1.86
C GLY A 203 17.40 -0.41 -1.38
N ILE A 204 17.33 -0.79 -0.11
CA ILE A 204 18.23 -1.80 0.45
C ILE A 204 17.88 -3.19 -0.09
N ASP A 205 16.59 -3.53 -0.23
CA ASP A 205 16.15 -4.79 -0.85
C ASP A 205 16.68 -4.93 -2.28
N ALA A 206 16.53 -3.88 -3.11
CA ALA A 206 17.09 -3.83 -4.46
C ALA A 206 18.62 -4.01 -4.47
N ALA A 207 19.33 -3.32 -3.58
CA ALA A 207 20.78 -3.43 -3.49
C ALA A 207 21.25 -4.84 -3.08
N LEU A 208 20.55 -5.45 -2.12
CA LEU A 208 20.84 -6.83 -1.67
C LEU A 208 20.63 -7.82 -2.81
N THR A 209 19.49 -7.75 -3.49
CA THR A 209 19.16 -8.68 -4.56
C THR A 209 20.11 -8.54 -5.77
N LEU A 210 20.45 -7.31 -6.17
CA LEU A 210 21.42 -7.05 -7.22
C LEU A 210 22.83 -7.55 -6.83
N ALA A 211 23.25 -7.34 -5.60
CA ALA A 211 24.54 -7.82 -5.10
C ALA A 211 24.63 -9.36 -5.05
N ASP A 212 23.52 -10.06 -4.78
CA ASP A 212 23.47 -11.52 -4.76
C ASP A 212 23.74 -12.14 -6.13
N VAL A 213 23.41 -11.42 -7.22
CA VAL A 213 23.77 -11.81 -8.58
C VAL A 213 25.11 -11.21 -9.05
N GLY A 214 25.85 -10.53 -8.16
CA GLY A 214 27.19 -10.02 -8.41
C GLY A 214 27.22 -8.62 -9.03
N GLN A 215 26.10 -7.92 -9.12
CA GLN A 215 26.04 -6.54 -9.61
C GLN A 215 26.46 -5.56 -8.51
N GLU A 216 27.44 -4.71 -8.81
CA GLU A 216 27.85 -3.63 -7.90
C GLU A 216 26.74 -2.58 -7.76
N THR A 217 26.50 -2.10 -6.53
CA THR A 217 25.49 -1.11 -6.22
C THR A 217 26.02 0.04 -5.37
N ILE A 218 25.51 1.25 -5.59
CA ILE A 218 25.74 2.43 -4.75
C ILE A 218 24.37 2.96 -4.33
N VAL A 219 24.09 2.90 -3.03
CA VAL A 219 22.84 3.42 -2.45
C VAL A 219 23.08 4.81 -1.89
N LEU A 220 22.32 5.79 -2.37
CA LEU A 220 22.39 7.19 -1.95
C LEU A 220 21.16 7.53 -1.09
N ASP A 221 21.40 8.04 0.12
CA ASP A 221 20.30 8.45 1.01
C ASP A 221 20.69 9.67 1.86
N GLU A 222 19.74 10.60 2.03
CA GLU A 222 19.97 11.83 2.81
C GLU A 222 20.16 11.54 4.31
N LYS A 223 19.44 10.56 4.86
CA LYS A 223 19.40 10.25 6.30
C LYS A 223 20.30 9.06 6.66
N GLY A 224 20.47 8.09 5.74
CA GLY A 224 21.20 6.85 5.99
C GLY A 224 20.50 5.95 7.02
N PRO A 225 19.27 5.46 6.76
CA PRO A 225 18.46 4.74 7.76
C PRO A 225 19.14 3.47 8.31
N TRP A 226 20.09 2.89 7.57
CA TRP A 226 20.90 1.75 8.02
C TRP A 226 21.82 2.06 9.22
N ARG A 227 22.02 3.34 9.57
CA ARG A 227 22.85 3.78 10.71
C ARG A 227 22.06 3.86 12.02
N PHE A 228 20.75 3.89 11.93
CA PHE A 228 19.86 4.09 13.06
C PHE A 228 19.23 2.78 13.51
N ARG A 229 18.82 2.75 14.77
CA ARG A 229 17.99 1.70 15.34
C ARG A 229 16.89 2.38 16.13
N GLY A 230 15.69 1.89 16.01
CA GLY A 230 14.53 2.39 16.72
C GLY A 230 13.49 1.28 16.90
N PRO A 231 12.52 1.48 17.79
CA PRO A 231 11.45 0.52 18.01
C PRO A 231 10.44 0.50 16.85
N ASP A 232 10.30 1.61 16.11
CA ASP A 232 9.35 1.72 15.01
C ASP A 232 10.02 1.48 13.65
N PRO A 233 9.70 0.35 12.98
CA PRO A 233 10.22 0.07 11.65
C PRO A 233 9.63 0.97 10.54
N SER A 234 8.73 1.91 10.88
CA SER A 234 8.31 2.97 9.96
C SER A 234 9.36 4.09 9.84
N GLU A 235 10.30 4.18 10.78
CA GLU A 235 11.33 5.24 10.85
C GLU A 235 12.74 4.73 10.57
N VAL A 236 12.99 3.42 10.78
CA VAL A 236 14.28 2.77 10.60
C VAL A 236 14.12 1.48 9.80
N LEU A 237 15.22 0.92 9.32
CA LEU A 237 15.16 -0.39 8.64
C LEU A 237 14.61 -1.46 9.58
N SER A 238 13.76 -2.33 9.03
CA SER A 238 13.21 -3.48 9.73
C SER A 238 14.35 -4.38 10.29
N PRO A 239 14.11 -5.15 11.35
CA PRO A 239 15.07 -6.11 11.85
C PRO A 239 15.54 -7.11 10.77
N TYR A 240 14.61 -7.53 9.90
CA TYR A 240 14.87 -8.45 8.79
C TYR A 240 15.86 -7.84 7.78
N THR A 241 15.53 -6.68 7.21
CA THR A 241 16.41 -5.99 6.25
C THR A 241 17.75 -5.63 6.86
N SER A 242 17.76 -5.17 8.12
CA SER A 242 18.99 -4.86 8.85
C SER A 242 19.89 -6.09 9.07
N GLN A 243 19.29 -7.27 9.24
CA GLN A 243 20.03 -8.52 9.37
C GLN A 243 20.62 -8.94 8.02
N GLN A 244 19.82 -8.93 6.96
CA GLN A 244 20.29 -9.27 5.61
C GLN A 244 21.42 -8.36 5.14
N LEU A 245 21.31 -7.05 5.40
CA LEU A 245 22.35 -6.09 5.07
C LEU A 245 23.66 -6.38 5.83
N ARG A 246 23.58 -6.76 7.10
CA ARG A 246 24.75 -7.16 7.88
C ARG A 246 25.40 -8.42 7.31
N GLU A 247 24.60 -9.44 7.00
CA GLU A 247 25.07 -10.69 6.41
C GLU A 247 25.71 -10.46 5.03
N ALA A 248 25.16 -9.52 4.24
CA ALA A 248 25.75 -9.11 2.97
C ALA A 248 27.16 -8.52 3.16
N PHE A 249 27.35 -7.63 4.14
CA PHE A 249 28.67 -7.07 4.44
C PHE A 249 29.65 -8.11 5.01
N GLU A 250 29.19 -9.08 5.79
CA GLU A 250 30.03 -10.18 6.30
C GLU A 250 30.58 -11.08 5.18
N ARG A 251 29.91 -11.13 4.02
CA ARG A 251 30.35 -11.87 2.82
C ARG A 251 30.99 -10.98 1.74
N ASP A 252 31.35 -9.74 2.10
CA ASP A 252 31.92 -8.76 1.18
C ASP A 252 31.08 -8.51 -0.08
N ALA A 253 29.75 -8.45 0.08
CA ALA A 253 28.84 -8.13 -1.03
C ALA A 253 29.15 -6.75 -1.64
N PRO A 254 29.05 -6.57 -2.97
CA PRO A 254 29.47 -5.35 -3.66
C PRO A 254 28.45 -4.22 -3.50
N ILE A 255 28.20 -3.79 -2.26
CA ILE A 255 27.26 -2.73 -1.88
C ILE A 255 28.03 -1.58 -1.25
N THR A 256 27.86 -0.38 -1.79
CA THR A 256 28.32 0.87 -1.20
C THR A 256 27.13 1.66 -0.68
N LEU A 257 27.20 2.14 0.56
CA LEU A 257 26.17 2.96 1.18
C LEU A 257 26.70 4.36 1.43
N GLU A 258 26.08 5.37 0.83
CA GLU A 258 26.42 6.79 0.95
C GLU A 258 25.30 7.54 1.65
N ASP A 259 25.54 7.92 2.91
CA ASP A 259 24.62 8.72 3.72
C ASP A 259 24.95 10.21 3.65
N GLY A 260 23.95 11.06 3.93
CA GLY A 260 24.07 12.51 3.82
C GLY A 260 23.98 13.02 2.38
N VAL A 261 23.65 12.14 1.44
CA VAL A 261 23.57 12.48 0.02
C VAL A 261 22.12 12.75 -0.39
N ARG A 262 21.81 14.01 -0.65
CA ARG A 262 20.53 14.41 -1.25
C ARG A 262 20.70 14.63 -2.75
N VAL A 263 20.05 13.83 -3.56
CA VAL A 263 20.09 13.96 -5.01
C VAL A 263 19.32 15.20 -5.45
N GLU A 264 19.97 16.03 -6.28
CA GLU A 264 19.40 17.26 -6.88
C GLU A 264 18.80 16.97 -8.24
N ARG A 265 19.52 16.20 -9.08
CA ARG A 265 19.11 15.87 -10.45
C ARG A 265 19.84 14.65 -11.00
N VAL A 266 19.29 14.12 -12.09
CA VAL A 266 19.96 13.11 -12.94
C VAL A 266 20.03 13.63 -14.36
N GLU A 267 21.18 13.49 -15.01
CA GLU A 267 21.39 13.95 -16.39
C GLU A 267 22.20 12.93 -17.20
N ARG A 268 22.13 13.04 -18.53
CA ARG A 268 23.05 12.30 -19.40
C ARG A 268 24.40 13.00 -19.39
N ALA A 269 25.49 12.22 -19.32
CA ALA A 269 26.82 12.79 -19.31
C ALA A 269 27.13 13.53 -20.63
N GLU A 270 27.71 14.73 -20.54
CA GLU A 270 28.05 15.52 -21.74
C GLU A 270 29.09 14.83 -22.63
N SER A 271 29.99 14.05 -22.02
CA SER A 271 31.10 13.34 -22.70
C SER A 271 30.67 12.00 -23.32
N ASP A 272 29.60 11.41 -22.82
CA ASP A 272 29.11 10.09 -23.24
C ASP A 272 27.59 10.03 -23.01
N ASN A 273 26.82 10.13 -24.08
CA ASN A 273 25.35 10.11 -24.02
C ASN A 273 24.77 8.75 -23.60
N GLU A 274 25.62 7.73 -23.40
CA GLU A 274 25.21 6.42 -22.86
C GLU A 274 25.33 6.36 -21.33
N SER A 275 26.04 7.31 -20.69
CA SER A 275 26.23 7.38 -19.24
C SER A 275 25.26 8.35 -18.59
N PHE A 276 24.96 8.09 -17.32
CA PHE A 276 24.17 8.93 -16.43
C PHE A 276 25.07 9.55 -15.37
N GLU A 277 24.75 10.76 -14.97
CA GLU A 277 25.33 11.47 -13.84
C GLU A 277 24.23 11.77 -12.83
N VAL A 278 24.31 11.13 -11.65
CA VAL A 278 23.45 11.42 -10.50
C VAL A 278 24.15 12.47 -9.66
N VAL A 279 23.61 13.66 -9.59
CA VAL A 279 24.23 14.84 -8.98
C VAL A 279 23.53 15.17 -7.67
N SER A 280 24.32 15.30 -6.60
CA SER A 280 23.82 15.70 -5.28
C SER A 280 23.74 17.22 -5.11
N THR A 281 23.05 17.68 -4.08
CA THR A 281 22.86 19.11 -3.76
C THR A 281 24.16 19.83 -3.38
N ASP A 282 25.19 19.11 -2.95
CA ASP A 282 26.53 19.64 -2.64
C ASP A 282 27.51 19.54 -3.82
N GLY A 283 27.04 19.02 -4.97
CA GLY A 283 27.77 18.97 -6.23
C GLY A 283 28.62 17.72 -6.43
N GLU A 284 28.46 16.70 -5.59
CA GLU A 284 29.05 15.39 -5.83
C GLU A 284 28.35 14.70 -6.99
N THR A 285 29.08 13.93 -7.79
CA THR A 285 28.55 13.24 -8.95
C THR A 285 28.86 11.75 -8.92
N PHE A 286 27.81 10.92 -9.04
CA PHE A 286 27.88 9.48 -9.16
C PHE A 286 27.58 9.09 -10.61
N ALA A 287 28.63 8.72 -11.35
CA ALA A 287 28.49 8.36 -12.75
C ALA A 287 28.24 6.86 -12.91
N THR A 288 27.37 6.50 -13.87
CA THR A 288 27.08 5.10 -14.22
C THR A 288 26.56 4.98 -15.65
N ARG A 289 26.82 3.84 -16.30
CA ARG A 289 26.18 3.47 -17.57
C ARG A 289 24.90 2.66 -17.38
N ASN A 290 24.67 2.15 -16.19
CA ASN A 290 23.43 1.45 -15.84
C ASN A 290 22.32 2.45 -15.55
N GLN A 291 21.07 2.11 -15.87
CA GLN A 291 19.94 2.95 -15.54
C GLN A 291 19.82 3.11 -14.03
N PRO A 292 19.81 4.35 -13.48
CA PRO A 292 19.63 4.55 -12.06
C PRO A 292 18.25 4.11 -11.58
N VAL A 293 18.17 3.65 -10.33
CA VAL A 293 16.94 3.18 -9.69
C VAL A 293 16.43 4.21 -8.70
N LEU A 294 15.12 4.46 -8.72
CA LEU A 294 14.43 5.25 -7.71
C LEU A 294 13.77 4.32 -6.70
N ALA A 295 14.17 4.43 -5.45
CA ALA A 295 13.50 3.87 -4.28
C ALA A 295 12.97 5.02 -3.40
N THR A 296 12.31 5.98 -4.03
CA THR A 296 11.90 7.27 -3.49
C THR A 296 10.50 7.26 -2.88
N GLY A 297 9.96 6.05 -2.63
CA GLY A 297 8.67 5.84 -1.99
C GLY A 297 7.49 6.25 -2.88
N PHE A 298 6.44 6.75 -2.27
CA PHE A 298 5.15 6.98 -2.91
C PHE A 298 4.71 8.44 -2.76
N GLN A 299 3.85 8.89 -3.67
CA GLN A 299 3.28 10.23 -3.62
C GLN A 299 2.36 10.37 -2.42
N SER A 300 2.36 11.55 -1.79
CA SER A 300 1.37 11.93 -0.79
C SER A 300 -0.05 12.03 -1.39
N GLY A 301 -1.06 12.03 -0.52
CA GLY A 301 -2.47 12.12 -0.92
C GLY A 301 -3.11 10.77 -1.27
N LEU A 302 -4.39 10.81 -1.60
CA LEU A 302 -5.26 9.65 -1.84
C LEU A 302 -5.76 9.56 -3.31
N GLY A 303 -5.26 10.44 -4.19
CA GLY A 303 -5.66 10.49 -5.58
C GLY A 303 -7.09 10.98 -5.76
N LEU A 304 -7.98 10.14 -6.30
CA LEU A 304 -9.38 10.52 -6.52
C LEU A 304 -10.13 10.90 -5.23
N ALA A 305 -9.63 10.50 -4.08
CA ALA A 305 -10.24 10.82 -2.79
C ALA A 305 -9.69 12.10 -2.14
N ASP A 306 -8.69 12.75 -2.71
CA ASP A 306 -8.06 13.94 -2.12
C ASP A 306 -9.07 15.03 -1.74
N GLU A 307 -10.08 15.27 -2.56
CA GLU A 307 -11.10 16.29 -2.31
C GLU A 307 -12.00 16.00 -1.10
N TYR A 308 -12.00 14.77 -0.60
CA TYR A 308 -12.85 14.34 0.53
C TYR A 308 -12.10 14.34 1.86
N PHE A 309 -10.82 14.64 1.88
CA PHE A 309 -10.00 14.67 3.09
C PHE A 309 -9.28 16.01 3.22
N ALA A 310 -9.15 16.51 4.43
CA ALA A 310 -8.15 17.53 4.73
C ALA A 310 -6.79 16.88 4.92
N PHE A 311 -5.71 17.63 4.70
CA PHE A 311 -4.34 17.14 4.83
C PHE A 311 -3.52 18.06 5.73
N ASP A 312 -2.71 17.47 6.60
CA ASP A 312 -1.68 18.14 7.37
C ASP A 312 -0.33 17.46 7.08
N ASP A 313 0.67 18.23 6.68
CA ASP A 313 2.01 17.76 6.29
C ASP A 313 2.01 16.55 5.33
N GLY A 314 1.03 16.51 4.40
CA GLY A 314 0.86 15.45 3.40
C GLY A 314 0.11 14.21 3.88
N TRP A 315 -0.32 14.15 5.14
CA TRP A 315 -1.12 13.06 5.70
C TRP A 315 -2.59 13.46 5.82
N PRO A 316 -3.54 12.54 5.54
CA PRO A 316 -4.96 12.81 5.71
C PRO A 316 -5.33 13.05 7.17
N GLU A 317 -6.10 14.12 7.44
CA GLU A 317 -6.67 14.37 8.75
C GLU A 317 -7.89 13.47 8.99
N LEU A 318 -7.80 12.60 9.95
CA LEU A 318 -8.81 11.60 10.27
C LEU A 318 -9.36 11.82 11.69
N THR A 319 -10.62 11.42 11.87
CA THR A 319 -11.19 11.25 13.21
C THR A 319 -10.59 10.01 13.88
N GLU A 320 -10.80 9.82 15.16
CA GLU A 320 -10.40 8.59 15.87
C GLU A 320 -11.01 7.31 15.28
N ARG A 321 -11.98 7.42 14.38
CA ARG A 321 -12.65 6.32 13.67
C ARG A 321 -12.19 6.16 12.21
N ASP A 322 -11.07 6.78 11.85
CA ASP A 322 -10.51 6.81 10.48
C ASP A 322 -11.48 7.39 9.43
N GLU A 323 -12.43 8.19 9.87
CA GLU A 323 -13.30 8.97 8.99
C GLU A 323 -12.66 10.31 8.67
N SER A 324 -12.89 10.80 7.47
CA SER A 324 -12.52 12.16 7.08
C SER A 324 -13.09 13.21 8.05
N THR A 325 -12.26 14.16 8.46
CA THR A 325 -12.70 15.30 9.30
C THR A 325 -13.60 16.28 8.56
N THR A 326 -13.59 16.25 7.21
CA THR A 326 -14.35 17.18 6.36
C THR A 326 -15.54 16.53 5.66
N THR A 327 -15.50 15.21 5.46
CA THR A 327 -16.52 14.52 4.65
C THR A 327 -17.05 13.29 5.40
N PRO A 328 -18.12 13.47 6.22
CA PRO A 328 -18.77 12.37 6.90
C PRO A 328 -19.20 11.25 5.92
N GLY A 329 -18.91 10.00 6.28
CA GLY A 329 -19.17 8.82 5.46
C GLY A 329 -18.00 8.39 4.57
N ALA A 330 -16.92 9.20 4.47
CA ALA A 330 -15.68 8.83 3.79
C ALA A 330 -14.67 8.33 4.81
N PHE A 331 -14.23 7.08 4.68
CA PHE A 331 -13.28 6.42 5.57
C PHE A 331 -11.99 6.06 4.83
N LEU A 332 -10.89 6.01 5.56
CA LEU A 332 -9.60 5.57 5.05
C LEU A 332 -9.13 4.32 5.82
N VAL A 333 -8.63 3.32 5.11
CA VAL A 333 -7.97 2.16 5.69
C VAL A 333 -6.67 1.84 4.94
N GLY A 334 -5.70 1.26 5.64
CA GLY A 334 -4.43 0.85 5.04
C GLY A 334 -3.25 1.74 5.41
N PRO A 335 -2.16 1.71 4.61
CA PRO A 335 -0.86 2.24 5.01
C PRO A 335 -0.77 3.78 5.11
N GLN A 336 -1.79 4.49 4.65
CA GLN A 336 -1.83 5.96 4.69
C GLN A 336 -2.60 6.50 5.91
N VAL A 337 -3.07 5.63 6.80
CA VAL A 337 -3.64 6.02 8.09
C VAL A 337 -2.51 6.48 9.00
N SER A 338 -2.71 7.64 9.63
CA SER A 338 -1.79 8.22 10.62
C SER A 338 -2.58 8.87 11.75
N HIS A 339 -2.14 8.65 12.99
CA HIS A 339 -2.68 9.28 14.18
C HIS A 339 -1.56 9.74 15.10
N ASN A 340 -1.61 10.99 15.55
CA ASN A 340 -0.62 11.56 16.49
C ASN A 340 0.83 11.39 16.02
N GLY A 341 1.09 11.38 14.71
CA GLY A 341 2.40 11.14 14.12
C GLY A 341 2.78 9.65 13.99
N GLN A 342 2.00 8.73 14.54
CA GLN A 342 2.22 7.29 14.38
C GLN A 342 1.66 6.82 13.04
N LEU A 343 2.52 6.15 12.25
CA LEU A 343 2.15 5.60 10.94
C LEU A 343 1.63 4.16 11.05
N PHE A 344 0.51 3.89 10.39
CA PHE A 344 -0.06 2.55 10.29
C PHE A 344 0.35 1.84 8.99
N CYS A 345 1.61 1.99 8.56
CA CYS A 345 2.09 1.55 7.25
C CYS A 345 2.33 0.04 7.09
N PHE A 346 2.33 -0.73 8.17
CA PHE A 346 2.48 -2.20 8.14
C PHE A 346 1.14 -2.91 8.31
N ILE A 347 1.00 -4.11 7.74
CA ILE A 347 -0.23 -4.91 7.80
C ILE A 347 -0.67 -5.12 9.25
N TYR A 348 0.24 -5.53 10.15
CA TYR A 348 -0.08 -5.74 11.58
C TYR A 348 -0.49 -4.46 12.32
N LYS A 349 -0.11 -3.27 11.81
CA LYS A 349 -0.57 -1.98 12.35
C LYS A 349 -1.96 -1.64 11.80
N PHE A 350 -2.12 -1.50 10.48
CA PHE A 350 -3.38 -1.02 9.91
C PHE A 350 -4.53 -2.02 10.03
N ARG A 351 -4.29 -3.32 10.12
CA ARG A 351 -5.37 -4.32 10.32
C ARG A 351 -6.18 -4.09 11.60
N GLN A 352 -5.58 -3.48 12.61
CA GLN A 352 -6.24 -3.16 13.86
C GLN A 352 -7.30 -2.05 13.71
N ARG A 353 -7.30 -1.37 12.57
CA ARG A 353 -8.23 -0.27 12.25
C ARG A 353 -9.45 -0.73 11.45
N PHE A 354 -9.44 -1.91 10.86
CA PHE A 354 -10.58 -2.42 10.07
C PHE A 354 -11.86 -2.50 10.90
N ALA A 355 -11.78 -3.10 12.08
CA ALA A 355 -12.91 -3.21 13.00
C ALA A 355 -13.36 -1.84 13.53
N VAL A 356 -12.48 -0.85 13.62
CA VAL A 356 -12.84 0.52 14.04
C VAL A 356 -13.73 1.20 13.00
N VAL A 357 -13.36 1.10 11.73
CA VAL A 357 -14.18 1.63 10.62
C VAL A 357 -15.50 0.88 10.51
N ALA A 358 -15.47 -0.44 10.58
CA ALA A 358 -16.66 -1.27 10.50
C ALA A 358 -17.64 -1.03 11.68
N ASP A 359 -17.13 -0.79 12.90
CA ASP A 359 -17.92 -0.42 14.09
C ASP A 359 -18.70 0.88 13.87
N GLU A 360 -18.04 1.90 13.30
CA GLU A 360 -18.68 3.19 13.01
C GLU A 360 -19.76 3.05 11.94
N ILE A 361 -19.50 2.29 10.87
CA ILE A 361 -20.49 2.00 9.82
C ILE A 361 -21.68 1.25 10.40
N ALA A 362 -21.44 0.18 11.17
CA ALA A 362 -22.47 -0.63 11.80
C ALA A 362 -23.33 0.18 12.78
N ALA A 363 -22.70 1.07 13.56
CA ALA A 363 -23.42 1.95 14.49
C ALA A 363 -24.39 2.88 13.75
N ARG A 364 -24.02 3.42 12.60
CA ARG A 364 -24.89 4.30 11.81
C ARG A 364 -25.97 3.55 11.01
N LEU A 365 -25.80 2.25 10.83
CA LEU A 365 -26.76 1.36 10.20
C LEU A 365 -27.67 0.63 11.19
N ASP A 366 -27.46 0.82 12.50
CA ASP A 366 -28.17 0.13 13.58
C ASP A 366 -28.00 -1.42 13.52
N ILE A 367 -26.79 -1.88 13.08
CA ILE A 367 -26.42 -3.29 13.01
C ILE A 367 -25.85 -3.75 14.37
N ASP A 368 -26.07 -5.01 14.75
CA ASP A 368 -25.51 -5.62 15.94
C ASP A 368 -23.97 -5.68 15.85
N ARG A 369 -23.28 -5.11 16.84
CA ARG A 369 -21.82 -5.03 16.89
C ARG A 369 -21.19 -6.07 17.83
N THR A 370 -22.00 -7.00 18.36
CA THR A 370 -21.50 -8.08 19.23
C THR A 370 -20.36 -8.89 18.59
N PRO A 371 -20.34 -9.17 17.26
CA PRO A 371 -19.22 -9.89 16.65
C PRO A 371 -17.86 -9.20 16.80
N LEU A 372 -17.82 -7.87 17.01
CA LEU A 372 -16.55 -7.14 17.19
C LEU A 372 -15.83 -7.43 18.50
N GLU A 373 -16.49 -8.06 19.48
CA GLU A 373 -15.85 -8.49 20.74
C GLU A 373 -14.71 -9.50 20.44
N GLU A 374 -14.87 -10.34 19.43
CA GLU A 374 -13.83 -11.26 19.00
C GLU A 374 -12.58 -10.52 18.51
N TYR A 375 -12.75 -9.42 17.78
CA TYR A 375 -11.65 -8.59 17.29
C TYR A 375 -10.92 -7.90 18.45
N ARG A 376 -11.63 -7.49 19.52
CA ARG A 376 -11.02 -6.94 20.75
C ARG A 376 -10.21 -8.01 21.48
N GLU A 377 -10.78 -9.20 21.68
CA GLU A 377 -10.09 -10.32 22.34
C GLU A 377 -8.83 -10.78 21.58
N LYS A 378 -8.80 -10.53 20.26
CA LYS A 378 -7.74 -10.96 19.36
C LYS A 378 -6.76 -9.84 18.97
N ASP A 379 -6.77 -8.70 19.66
CA ASP A 379 -5.91 -7.54 19.39
C ASP A 379 -5.98 -7.03 17.94
N MET A 380 -7.18 -7.10 17.33
CA MET A 380 -7.46 -6.59 15.99
C MET A 380 -8.49 -5.46 15.99
N PHE A 381 -8.66 -4.78 17.13
CA PHE A 381 -9.55 -3.64 17.29
C PHE A 381 -8.92 -2.57 18.20
N LEU A 382 -8.12 -1.69 17.63
CA LEU A 382 -7.44 -0.61 18.35
C LEU A 382 -8.31 0.65 18.35
N GLU A 383 -9.13 0.83 19.40
CA GLU A 383 -9.95 2.04 19.59
C GLU A 383 -9.21 3.15 20.33
N ASP A 384 -8.38 2.78 21.31
CA ASP A 384 -7.65 3.71 22.16
C ASP A 384 -6.32 4.07 21.49
N LEU A 385 -6.24 5.30 20.99
CA LEU A 385 -5.07 5.86 20.36
C LEU A 385 -4.11 6.56 21.33
N SER A 386 -4.37 6.52 22.62
CA SER A 386 -3.51 7.14 23.64
C SER A 386 -2.11 6.50 23.67
N CYS A 387 -1.98 5.22 23.29
CA CYS A 387 -0.68 4.57 23.13
C CYS A 387 0.12 5.09 21.93
N CYS A 388 -0.51 5.85 21.03
CA CYS A 388 0.15 6.46 19.87
C CYS A 388 0.68 7.87 20.15
N GLU A 389 0.64 8.33 21.41
CA GLU A 389 1.28 9.59 21.79
C GLU A 389 2.80 9.40 21.85
N PRO A 390 3.60 10.30 21.21
CA PRO A 390 5.06 10.15 21.10
C PRO A 390 5.79 10.00 22.43
N ASP A 391 5.23 10.57 23.52
CA ASP A 391 5.81 10.55 24.86
C ASP A 391 5.45 9.28 25.68
N MET A 392 4.60 8.39 25.15
CA MET A 392 4.11 7.20 25.87
C MET A 392 4.67 5.88 25.33
N CYS A 393 5.31 5.86 24.18
CA CYS A 393 5.93 4.65 23.61
C CYS A 393 7.34 4.42 24.17
N ASP A 394 7.40 3.88 25.38
CA ASP A 394 8.60 3.26 25.99
C ASP A 394 8.55 1.72 25.81
N CYS A 395 8.06 1.25 24.66
CA CYS A 395 7.90 -0.17 24.39
C CYS A 395 9.12 -0.77 23.70
#